data_10bedc7a4516979fc9501b851c1b882d
#
_entry.id   10bedc7a4516979fc9501b851c1b882d
#
_cell.length_a   1.000
_cell.length_b   1.000
_cell.length_c   1.000
_cell.angle_alpha   90.00
_cell.angle_beta   90.00
_cell.angle_gamma   90.00
#
_symmetry.space_group_name_H-M   'P 1'
#
loop_
_entity.id
_entity.type
_entity.pdbx_description
1 polymer ?
#
loop_
_entity_poly.entity_id
_entity_poly.type
_entity_poly.pdbx_seq_one_letter_code
_entity_poly.pdbx_strand_id
1 'polypeptide(L)'
;MAKTKHSFFQKFCASAGMAALLFTMAQSSAMAQEVMPDSDTSAPAMQRIHSFTHKATELAMTAMTLIGSHYKYGGNSPETGIDCSGLVRYVFKEAWGATVPRTSLELSRAGEEVSQADLQPGDLVFYNTRRRSYSHVGIY
;
A
#
# COMPACT_ATOMS: atom_id res chain seq x y z
N MET A 1 6.94 9.05 22.57
CA MET A 1 5.67 8.35 22.39
C MET A 1 5.38 8.28 20.91
N ALA A 2 5.40 7.09 20.35
CA ALA A 2 4.95 6.87 18.98
C ALA A 2 3.41 6.87 19.00
N LYS A 3 2.80 7.75 18.27
CA LYS A 3 1.36 7.76 18.03
C LYS A 3 1.12 7.95 16.55
N THR A 4 0.27 7.12 16.04
CA THR A 4 -0.44 7.20 14.76
C THR A 4 0.24 6.44 13.62
N LYS A 5 -0.44 5.46 13.16
CA LYS A 5 -0.12 4.53 12.08
C LYS A 5 -1.18 4.70 11.01
N HIS A 6 -0.75 4.81 9.77
CA HIS A 6 -1.67 4.93 8.66
C HIS A 6 -1.37 3.83 7.65
N SER A 7 -2.37 3.02 7.30
CA SER A 7 -2.31 2.10 6.19
C SER A 7 -2.64 2.83 4.89
N PHE A 8 -1.71 2.82 3.96
CA PHE A 8 -1.86 3.51 2.67
C PHE A 8 -2.52 2.63 1.60
N PHE A 9 -2.73 1.36 1.90
CA PHE A 9 -3.00 0.35 0.87
C PHE A 9 -4.44 0.28 0.34
N GLN A 10 -5.45 0.83 1.03
CA GLN A 10 -6.85 0.47 0.75
C GLN A 10 -7.61 1.38 -0.22
N LYS A 11 -7.06 2.51 -0.67
CA LYS A 11 -7.82 3.49 -1.47
C LYS A 11 -7.48 3.60 -2.96
N PHE A 12 -6.60 2.80 -3.51
CA PHE A 12 -6.25 2.91 -4.93
C PHE A 12 -7.03 1.98 -5.88
N CYS A 13 -8.00 1.22 -5.41
CA CYS A 13 -8.80 0.32 -6.23
C CYS A 13 -10.31 0.62 -6.16
N ALA A 14 -10.74 1.81 -6.53
CA ALA A 14 -12.15 2.03 -6.86
C ALA A 14 -12.33 3.29 -7.71
N SER A 15 -12.06 3.19 -8.99
CA SER A 15 -12.71 4.04 -9.99
C SER A 15 -12.56 3.40 -11.37
N ALA A 16 -13.46 2.50 -11.70
CA ALA A 16 -13.74 2.15 -13.08
C ALA A 16 -15.25 2.11 -13.23
N GLY A 17 -15.73 3.03 -14.02
CA GLY A 17 -17.10 3.41 -14.21
C GLY A 17 -18.02 2.32 -14.73
N MET A 18 -19.22 2.45 -14.29
CA MET A 18 -20.43 1.74 -14.72
C MET A 18 -20.85 2.27 -16.10
N ALA A 19 -20.84 1.40 -17.09
CA ALA A 19 -21.61 1.60 -18.32
C ALA A 19 -22.55 0.41 -18.49
N ALA A 20 -23.84 0.68 -18.25
CA ALA A 20 -24.93 -0.22 -18.56
C ALA A 20 -25.19 -0.23 -20.06
N LEU A 21 -25.29 -1.40 -20.65
CA LEU A 21 -25.98 -1.59 -21.93
C LEU A 21 -26.84 -2.85 -21.85
N LEU A 22 -28.12 -2.59 -21.89
CA LEU A 22 -29.20 -3.54 -22.09
C LEU A 22 -29.06 -4.23 -23.44
N PHE A 23 -29.10 -5.55 -23.46
CA PHE A 23 -29.53 -6.26 -24.66
C PHE A 23 -30.35 -7.48 -24.26
N THR A 24 -31.53 -7.54 -24.82
CA THR A 24 -32.62 -8.47 -24.60
C THR A 24 -32.48 -9.76 -25.43
N MET A 25 -33.02 -10.84 -24.85
CA MET A 25 -33.71 -11.98 -25.51
C MET A 25 -32.88 -12.95 -26.38
N ALA A 26 -32.78 -14.20 -25.97
CA ALA A 26 -33.48 -15.33 -26.63
C ALA A 26 -33.22 -16.65 -25.88
N GLN A 27 -34.24 -17.43 -25.81
CA GLN A 27 -34.43 -18.74 -25.18
C GLN A 27 -33.64 -19.85 -25.86
N SER A 28 -33.15 -20.85 -25.15
CA SER A 28 -33.61 -22.24 -25.30
C SER A 28 -32.61 -23.25 -24.76
N SER A 29 -33.20 -24.27 -24.16
CA SER A 29 -32.75 -25.66 -24.02
C SER A 29 -32.00 -26.04 -22.77
N ALA A 30 -32.80 -26.67 -21.89
CA ALA A 30 -32.39 -27.49 -20.78
C ALA A 30 -31.43 -28.60 -21.20
N MET A 31 -30.25 -28.63 -20.56
CA MET A 31 -29.52 -29.85 -20.26
C MET A 31 -29.12 -29.72 -18.80
N ALA A 32 -29.64 -30.62 -18.00
CA ALA A 32 -29.25 -30.81 -16.63
C ALA A 32 -27.78 -31.22 -16.61
N GLN A 33 -26.91 -30.29 -16.26
CA GLN A 33 -25.53 -30.56 -15.95
C GLN A 33 -25.44 -30.55 -14.45
N GLU A 34 -25.21 -31.71 -13.88
CA GLU A 34 -24.86 -31.90 -12.48
C GLU A 34 -23.72 -30.94 -12.14
N VAL A 35 -24.05 -29.87 -11.41
CA VAL A 35 -23.05 -28.97 -10.85
C VAL A 35 -22.41 -29.72 -9.68
N MET A 36 -21.26 -30.32 -9.95
CA MET A 36 -20.31 -30.63 -8.88
C MET A 36 -20.03 -29.33 -8.11
N PRO A 37 -20.04 -29.34 -6.79
CA PRO A 37 -19.65 -28.15 -6.04
C PRO A 37 -18.16 -27.92 -6.29
N ASP A 38 -17.85 -26.96 -7.14
CA ASP A 38 -16.48 -26.47 -7.31
C ASP A 38 -15.97 -25.94 -5.97
N SER A 39 -15.06 -26.68 -5.41
CA SER A 39 -14.29 -26.37 -4.20
C SER A 39 -13.26 -25.25 -4.44
N ASP A 40 -13.61 -24.21 -5.20
CA ASP A 40 -12.68 -23.15 -5.62
C ASP A 40 -12.96 -21.78 -4.99
N THR A 41 -13.61 -21.79 -3.80
CA THR A 41 -13.85 -20.55 -3.06
C THR A 41 -12.60 -20.01 -2.35
N SER A 42 -11.51 -20.75 -2.32
CA SER A 42 -10.25 -20.35 -1.66
C SER A 42 -9.25 -19.63 -2.59
N ALA A 43 -9.38 -19.79 -3.91
CA ALA A 43 -8.47 -19.20 -4.89
C ALA A 43 -8.34 -17.66 -4.79
N PRO A 44 -9.42 -16.87 -4.68
CA PRO A 44 -9.27 -15.42 -4.62
C PRO A 44 -8.61 -14.92 -3.33
N ALA A 45 -8.80 -15.60 -2.19
CA ALA A 45 -8.17 -15.22 -0.93
C ALA A 45 -6.69 -15.57 -0.93
N MET A 46 -6.31 -16.74 -1.39
CA MET A 46 -4.92 -17.18 -1.52
C MET A 46 -4.13 -16.28 -2.48
N GLN A 47 -4.72 -15.91 -3.60
CA GLN A 47 -4.12 -15.01 -4.57
C GLN A 47 -3.89 -13.60 -4.02
N ARG A 48 -4.81 -13.08 -3.19
CA ARG A 48 -4.65 -11.82 -2.47
C ARG A 48 -3.51 -11.87 -1.45
N ILE A 49 -3.39 -12.96 -0.70
CA ILE A 49 -2.28 -13.15 0.25
C ILE A 49 -0.95 -13.18 -0.48
N HIS A 50 -0.82 -13.94 -1.57
CA HIS A 50 0.40 -13.99 -2.38
C HIS A 50 0.77 -12.62 -2.96
N SER A 51 -0.19 -11.88 -3.50
CA SER A 51 0.08 -10.54 -4.04
C SER A 51 0.50 -9.54 -2.96
N PHE A 52 -0.07 -9.65 -1.76
CA PHE A 52 0.29 -8.81 -0.63
C PHE A 52 1.70 -9.09 -0.14
N THR A 53 2.05 -10.37 0.09
CA THR A 53 3.40 -10.75 0.54
C THR A 53 4.48 -10.36 -0.49
N HIS A 54 4.20 -10.53 -1.77
CA HIS A 54 5.12 -10.11 -2.83
C HIS A 54 5.39 -8.60 -2.79
N LYS A 55 4.35 -7.78 -2.72
CA LYS A 55 4.48 -6.32 -2.64
C LYS A 55 5.20 -5.85 -1.38
N ALA A 56 4.92 -6.46 -0.23
CA ALA A 56 5.63 -6.14 1.00
C ALA A 56 7.13 -6.49 0.90
N THR A 57 7.45 -7.62 0.26
CA THR A 57 8.85 -8.03 0.02
C THR A 57 9.56 -7.05 -0.91
N GLU A 58 8.94 -6.64 -2.01
CA GLU A 58 9.51 -5.63 -2.93
C GLU A 58 9.81 -4.31 -2.21
N LEU A 59 8.88 -3.85 -1.39
CA LEU A 59 9.07 -2.63 -0.61
C LEU A 59 10.25 -2.76 0.35
N ALA A 60 10.32 -3.87 1.09
CA ALA A 60 11.41 -4.13 2.03
C ALA A 60 12.76 -4.22 1.32
N MET A 61 12.84 -4.95 0.22
CA MET A 61 14.07 -5.06 -0.56
C MET A 61 14.52 -3.71 -1.12
N THR A 62 13.60 -2.91 -1.65
CA THR A 62 13.91 -1.56 -2.12
C THR A 62 14.41 -0.67 -0.97
N ALA A 63 13.76 -0.73 0.20
CA ALA A 63 14.20 0.02 1.38
C ALA A 63 15.61 -0.41 1.84
N MET A 64 15.93 -1.70 1.76
CA MET A 64 17.26 -2.21 2.13
C MET A 64 18.39 -1.69 1.23
N THR A 65 18.12 -1.41 -0.04
CA THR A 65 19.12 -0.81 -0.94
C THR A 65 19.54 0.60 -0.52
N LEU A 66 18.74 1.24 0.33
CA LEU A 66 19.01 2.59 0.83
C LEU A 66 19.77 2.62 2.16
N ILE A 67 20.12 1.46 2.71
CA ILE A 67 20.92 1.38 3.93
C ILE A 67 22.27 2.03 3.67
N GLY A 68 22.66 2.98 4.55
CA GLY A 68 23.88 3.75 4.41
C GLY A 68 23.75 5.04 3.59
N SER A 69 22.59 5.33 3.02
CA SER A 69 22.35 6.62 2.35
C SER A 69 22.51 7.78 3.33
N HIS A 70 23.11 8.86 2.84
CA HIS A 70 23.33 10.05 3.65
C HIS A 70 22.00 10.75 4.00
N TYR A 71 21.76 10.98 5.29
CA TYR A 71 20.60 11.75 5.72
C TYR A 71 20.80 13.24 5.44
N LYS A 72 19.86 13.84 4.71
CA LYS A 72 19.83 15.28 4.44
C LYS A 72 18.40 15.79 4.58
N TYR A 73 18.18 16.71 5.50
CA TYR A 73 16.87 17.32 5.68
C TYR A 73 16.38 17.99 4.38
N GLY A 74 15.16 17.67 3.96
CA GLY A 74 14.62 18.12 2.67
C GLY A 74 15.16 17.35 1.45
N GLY A 75 16.04 16.39 1.64
CA GLY A 75 16.61 15.57 0.57
C GLY A 75 15.60 14.58 -0.04
N ASN A 76 15.76 14.30 -1.33
CA ASN A 76 14.82 13.48 -2.12
C ASN A 76 15.47 12.30 -2.84
N SER A 77 16.78 12.18 -2.80
CA SER A 77 17.51 11.19 -3.61
C SER A 77 18.62 10.54 -2.77
N PRO A 78 18.84 9.24 -2.93
CA PRO A 78 19.92 8.53 -2.25
C PRO A 78 21.30 9.11 -2.54
N GLU A 79 21.52 9.61 -3.77
CA GLU A 79 22.83 10.11 -4.22
C GLU A 79 23.21 11.45 -3.58
N THR A 80 22.24 12.33 -3.39
CA THR A 80 22.46 13.69 -2.87
C THR A 80 22.09 13.86 -1.40
N GLY A 81 21.53 12.82 -0.82
CA GLY A 81 20.98 12.76 0.52
C GLY A 81 19.47 12.74 0.55
N ILE A 82 18.90 11.99 1.49
CA ILE A 82 17.48 11.72 1.59
C ILE A 82 17.00 11.91 3.03
N ASP A 83 15.81 12.49 3.24
CA ASP A 83 15.18 12.56 4.56
C ASP A 83 14.15 11.43 4.76
N CYS A 84 13.55 11.34 5.94
CA CYS A 84 12.61 10.27 6.29
C CYS A 84 11.41 10.16 5.33
N SER A 85 10.79 11.27 4.96
CA SER A 85 9.66 11.28 4.03
C SER A 85 10.09 11.18 2.57
N GLY A 86 11.28 11.63 2.24
CA GLY A 86 11.93 11.39 0.95
C GLY A 86 12.21 9.90 0.72
N LEU A 87 12.70 9.20 1.74
CA LEU A 87 12.90 7.75 1.71
C LEU A 87 11.58 7.02 1.46
N VAL A 88 10.52 7.34 2.19
CA VAL A 88 9.20 6.76 1.95
C VAL A 88 8.76 6.98 0.51
N ARG A 89 8.84 8.21 0.00
CA ARG A 89 8.50 8.52 -1.40
C ARG A 89 9.30 7.71 -2.40
N TYR A 90 10.61 7.63 -2.20
CA TYR A 90 11.50 6.90 -3.09
C TYR A 90 11.13 5.42 -3.12
N VAL A 91 11.01 4.78 -1.96
CA VAL A 91 10.70 3.36 -1.84
C VAL A 91 9.33 3.03 -2.46
N PHE A 92 8.29 3.82 -2.18
CA PHE A 92 6.95 3.59 -2.73
C PHE A 92 6.90 3.79 -4.24
N LYS A 93 7.68 4.75 -4.76
CA LYS A 93 7.78 4.97 -6.20
C LYS A 93 8.49 3.82 -6.90
N GLU A 94 9.65 3.40 -6.38
CA GLU A 94 10.45 2.34 -7.01
C GLU A 94 9.79 0.96 -6.90
N ALA A 95 9.24 0.61 -5.72
CA ALA A 95 8.64 -0.69 -5.53
C ALA A 95 7.25 -0.82 -6.17
N TRP A 96 6.44 0.23 -6.15
CA TRP A 96 5.02 0.15 -6.53
C TRP A 96 4.60 1.16 -7.60
N GLY A 97 5.49 2.01 -8.07
CA GLY A 97 5.15 3.12 -8.98
C GLY A 97 4.23 4.17 -8.34
N ALA A 98 4.08 4.15 -7.02
CA ALA A 98 3.13 4.99 -6.31
C ALA A 98 3.74 6.37 -6.00
N THR A 99 2.98 7.42 -6.29
CA THR A 99 3.34 8.78 -5.89
C THR A 99 2.65 9.14 -4.58
N VAL A 100 3.44 9.41 -3.55
CA VAL A 100 2.95 9.77 -2.21
C VAL A 100 3.36 11.20 -1.85
N PRO A 101 2.69 11.84 -0.88
CA PRO A 101 3.00 13.20 -0.43
C PRO A 101 4.45 13.38 0.01
N ARG A 102 4.94 14.64 -0.06
CA ARG A 102 6.35 14.93 0.23
C ARG A 102 6.69 14.96 1.72
N THR A 103 5.80 15.45 2.55
CA THR A 103 6.09 15.65 3.97
C THR A 103 5.48 14.58 4.85
N SER A 104 6.12 14.29 6.00
CA SER A 104 5.58 13.31 6.94
C SER A 104 4.20 13.72 7.49
N LEU A 105 3.92 15.01 7.62
CA LEU A 105 2.62 15.52 8.02
C LEU A 105 1.55 15.25 6.95
N GLU A 106 1.84 15.47 5.68
CA GLU A 106 0.91 15.14 4.58
C GLU A 106 0.70 13.64 4.45
N LEU A 107 1.78 12.85 4.57
CA LEU A 107 1.70 11.38 4.61
C LEU A 107 0.78 10.89 5.73
N SER A 108 0.86 11.50 6.92
CA SER A 108 0.01 11.11 8.05
C SER A 108 -1.48 11.38 7.84
N ARG A 109 -1.84 12.21 6.86
CA ARG A 109 -3.22 12.55 6.50
C ARG A 109 -3.74 11.80 5.26
N ALA A 110 -2.84 11.13 4.55
CA ALA A 110 -3.17 10.52 3.26
C ALA A 110 -3.73 9.09 3.37
N GLY A 111 -3.51 8.41 4.50
CA GLY A 111 -3.95 7.04 4.75
C GLY A 111 -5.05 6.93 5.81
N GLU A 112 -5.36 5.71 6.17
CA GLU A 112 -6.27 5.37 7.27
C GLU A 112 -5.47 4.98 8.51
N GLU A 113 -5.98 5.33 9.69
CA GLU A 113 -5.35 4.95 10.93
C GLU A 113 -5.60 3.48 11.23
N VAL A 114 -4.53 2.74 11.54
CA VAL A 114 -4.61 1.34 11.94
C VAL A 114 -4.12 1.16 13.38
N SER A 115 -4.66 0.16 14.06
CA SER A 115 -4.23 -0.17 15.42
C SER A 115 -2.83 -0.79 15.42
N GLN A 116 -2.17 -0.78 16.56
CA GLN A 116 -0.85 -1.41 16.70
C GLN A 116 -0.89 -2.92 16.46
N ALA A 117 -1.99 -3.55 16.81
CA ALA A 117 -2.16 -4.99 16.65
C ALA A 117 -2.34 -5.40 15.17
N ASP A 118 -2.81 -4.47 14.33
CA ASP A 118 -3.15 -4.71 12.93
C ASP A 118 -2.06 -4.24 11.95
N LEU A 119 -0.88 -3.86 12.47
CA LEU A 119 0.23 -3.42 11.62
C LEU A 119 0.69 -4.50 10.65
N GLN A 120 0.87 -4.09 9.42
CA GLN A 120 1.34 -4.93 8.35
C GLN A 120 2.61 -4.34 7.68
N PRO A 121 3.48 -5.18 7.12
CA PRO A 121 4.62 -4.70 6.36
C PRO A 121 4.20 -3.73 5.26
N GLY A 122 4.85 -2.57 5.22
CA GLY A 122 4.50 -1.47 4.30
C GLY A 122 3.65 -0.37 4.92
N ASP A 123 3.11 -0.56 6.11
CA ASP A 123 2.42 0.50 6.84
C ASP A 123 3.41 1.60 7.27
N LEU A 124 2.91 2.83 7.36
CA LEU A 124 3.72 3.95 7.80
C LEU A 124 3.56 4.19 9.29
N VAL A 125 4.69 4.29 9.96
CA VAL A 125 4.76 4.58 11.40
C VAL A 125 5.25 6.01 11.61
N PHE A 126 4.48 6.82 12.32
CA PHE A 126 4.80 8.22 12.56
C PHE A 126 5.24 8.45 14.00
N TYR A 127 6.24 9.31 14.15
CA TYR A 127 6.81 9.65 15.44
C TYR A 127 6.73 11.15 15.70
N ASN A 128 6.46 11.51 16.93
CA ASN A 128 6.54 12.88 17.42
C ASN A 128 7.93 13.10 18.00
N THR A 129 8.84 13.63 17.20
CA THR A 129 10.17 13.99 17.64
C THR A 129 10.25 15.51 17.83
N ARG A 130 11.15 15.98 18.69
CA ARG A 130 11.41 17.41 18.90
C ARG A 130 10.15 18.26 19.18
N ARG A 131 9.15 17.70 19.91
CA ARG A 131 7.87 18.35 20.25
C ARG A 131 7.02 18.77 19.04
N ARG A 132 7.24 18.20 17.87
CA ARG A 132 6.44 18.44 16.66
C ARG A 132 5.71 17.16 16.27
N SER A 133 4.40 17.29 16.01
CA SER A 133 3.57 16.17 15.55
C SER A 133 4.03 15.72 14.17
N TYR A 134 4.05 14.40 13.98
CA TYR A 134 4.39 13.76 12.70
C TYR A 134 5.74 14.23 12.12
N SER A 135 6.71 14.50 13.00
CA SER A 135 8.01 15.04 12.58
C SER A 135 8.97 14.01 12.01
N HIS A 136 8.63 12.74 12.13
CA HIS A 136 9.39 11.64 11.55
C HIS A 136 8.45 10.51 11.09
N VAL A 137 8.84 9.80 10.03
CA VAL A 137 8.09 8.67 9.46
C VAL A 137 9.05 7.53 9.14
N GLY A 138 8.59 6.30 9.36
CA GLY A 138 9.25 5.08 8.95
C GLY A 138 8.29 4.13 8.27
N ILE A 139 8.81 3.11 7.61
CA ILE A 139 8.07 1.98 7.04
C ILE A 139 8.18 0.81 8.04
N TYR A 140 7.04 0.19 8.34
CA TYR A 140 6.98 -0.99 9.20
C TYR A 140 7.38 -2.26 8.46
#